data_a418f85849d385991fc5cde9cd46b55d
#
_entry.id   a418f85849d385991fc5cde9cd46b55d
#
_cell.length_a   1.000
_cell.length_b   1.000
_cell.length_c   1.000
_cell.angle_alpha   90.00
_cell.angle_beta   90.00
_cell.angle_gamma   90.00
#
_symmetry.space_group_name_H-M   'P 1'
#
loop_
_entity.id
_entity.type
_entity.pdbx_description
1 polymer ?
#
loop_
_entity_poly.entity_id
_entity_poly.type
_entity_poly.pdbx_seq_one_letter_code
_entity_poly.pdbx_strand_id
1 'polypeptide(L)'
;MHTSYEQRLEFLQQFSDGLELFSEKHPHAKIAQGEGWRICSSNSQFAMLNNALLYTSRKEALAELLATIEVNQAPAGIRLAGPAVVHTTALAELGYTNHGGAPFMLWSADTSVDNFTLRDGLSIRRLVPTDSDVMNQIYADVYSMTPEM
;
A
#
# COMPACT_ATOMS: atom_id res chain seq x y z
N MET A 1 -4.08 5.54 -23.00
CA MET A 1 -2.93 6.43 -22.75
C MET A 1 -1.95 5.66 -21.90
N HIS A 2 -0.69 5.48 -22.33
CA HIS A 2 0.32 4.80 -21.52
C HIS A 2 1.02 5.85 -20.65
N THR A 3 0.93 5.69 -19.33
CA THR A 3 1.70 6.51 -18.39
C THR A 3 3.19 6.28 -18.59
N SER A 4 4.00 7.35 -18.57
CA SER A 4 5.46 7.24 -18.63
C SER A 4 6.01 6.53 -17.41
N TYR A 5 7.24 6.02 -17.51
CA TYR A 5 7.92 5.40 -16.37
C TYR A 5 8.05 6.38 -15.19
N GLU A 6 8.38 7.63 -15.46
CA GLU A 6 8.51 8.70 -14.46
C GLU A 6 7.20 8.97 -13.73
N GLN A 7 6.08 9.08 -14.45
CA GLN A 7 4.76 9.25 -13.83
C GLN A 7 4.38 8.08 -12.91
N ARG A 8 4.79 6.86 -13.28
CA ARG A 8 4.56 5.68 -12.44
C ARG A 8 5.39 5.69 -11.17
N LEU A 9 6.67 6.13 -11.25
CA LEU A 9 7.53 6.27 -10.07
C LEU A 9 7.00 7.36 -9.14
N GLU A 10 6.63 8.52 -9.67
CA GLU A 10 6.04 9.61 -8.89
C GLU A 10 4.80 9.14 -8.14
N PHE A 11 3.91 8.42 -8.82
CA PHE A 11 2.71 7.86 -8.18
C PHE A 11 3.05 6.88 -7.06
N LEU A 12 4.01 5.98 -7.28
CA LEU A 12 4.45 5.02 -6.27
C LEU A 12 5.06 5.74 -5.05
N GLN A 13 5.76 6.83 -5.27
CA GLN A 13 6.30 7.64 -4.20
C GLN A 13 5.20 8.32 -3.40
N GLN A 14 4.24 8.97 -4.05
CA GLN A 14 3.07 9.57 -3.39
C GLN A 14 2.24 8.53 -2.61
N PHE A 15 2.05 7.35 -3.18
CA PHE A 15 1.39 6.24 -2.49
C PHE A 15 2.15 5.81 -1.22
N SER A 16 3.47 5.69 -1.33
CA SER A 16 4.36 5.35 -0.23
C SER A 16 4.36 6.41 0.86
N ASP A 17 4.36 7.70 0.50
CA ASP A 17 4.27 8.83 1.42
C ASP A 17 2.94 8.82 2.18
N GLY A 18 1.85 8.48 1.50
CA GLY A 18 0.54 8.30 2.13
C GLY A 18 0.51 7.16 3.14
N LEU A 19 1.15 6.04 2.84
CA LEU A 19 1.29 4.91 3.77
C LEU A 19 2.13 5.28 5.00
N GLU A 20 3.19 6.07 4.82
CA GLU A 20 4.02 6.57 5.92
C GLU A 20 3.21 7.45 6.86
N LEU A 21 2.54 8.48 6.33
CA LEU A 21 1.69 9.37 7.12
C LEU A 21 0.61 8.62 7.90
N PHE A 22 0.07 7.56 7.33
CA PHE A 22 -0.90 6.72 8.02
C PHE A 22 -0.25 5.89 9.12
N SER A 23 0.91 5.31 8.84
CA SER A 23 1.63 4.45 9.79
C SER A 23 2.17 5.24 10.98
N GLU A 24 2.64 6.49 10.79
CA GLU A 24 3.15 7.36 11.85
C GLU A 24 2.18 7.58 13.02
N LYS A 25 0.88 7.42 12.77
CA LYS A 25 -0.15 7.57 13.82
C LYS A 25 -0.24 6.37 14.76
N HIS A 26 0.38 5.26 14.41
CA HIS A 26 0.37 4.06 15.24
C HIS A 26 1.56 4.06 16.22
N PRO A 27 1.34 3.78 17.51
CA PRO A 27 2.38 3.89 18.54
C PRO A 27 3.54 2.90 18.36
N HIS A 28 3.33 1.84 17.58
CA HIS A 28 4.33 0.80 17.31
C HIS A 28 4.79 0.78 15.86
N ALA A 29 4.55 1.87 15.13
CA ALA A 29 4.93 1.96 13.72
C ALA A 29 6.45 1.73 13.53
N LYS A 30 6.76 1.02 12.46
CA LYS A 30 8.12 0.80 11.96
C LYS A 30 8.22 1.45 10.59
N ILE A 31 9.01 2.51 10.51
CA ILE A 31 9.24 3.25 9.27
C ILE A 31 10.72 3.23 8.99
N ALA A 32 11.10 2.83 7.79
CA ALA A 32 12.47 2.85 7.30
C ALA A 32 12.47 3.02 5.79
N GLN A 33 13.52 3.63 5.27
CA GLN A 33 13.67 3.81 3.83
C GLN A 33 15.13 3.73 3.41
N GLY A 34 15.33 3.35 2.16
CA GLY A 34 16.62 3.35 1.47
C GLY A 34 16.44 3.67 0.01
N GLU A 35 17.52 3.61 -0.76
CA GLU A 35 17.46 3.89 -2.18
C GLU A 35 16.70 2.80 -2.94
N GLY A 36 15.46 3.10 -3.32
CA GLY A 36 14.60 2.20 -4.10
C GLY A 36 13.71 1.29 -3.26
N TRP A 37 13.63 1.51 -1.95
CA TRP A 37 12.72 0.77 -1.08
C TRP A 37 12.24 1.60 0.13
N ARG A 38 11.11 1.19 0.70
CA ARG A 38 10.56 1.77 1.92
C ARG A 38 9.79 0.73 2.73
N ILE A 39 9.84 0.82 4.04
CA ILE A 39 9.01 0.08 4.98
C ILE A 39 8.05 1.06 5.65
N CYS A 40 6.76 0.74 5.63
CA CYS A 40 5.71 1.41 6.38
C CYS A 40 4.86 0.32 7.05
N SER A 41 5.11 0.06 8.32
CA SER A 41 4.41 -0.96 9.09
C SER A 41 3.82 -0.33 10.34
N SER A 42 2.51 -0.47 10.53
CA SER A 42 1.83 -0.08 11.76
C SER A 42 2.05 -1.08 12.90
N ASN A 43 2.64 -2.24 12.60
CA ASN A 43 2.74 -3.38 13.50
C ASN A 43 1.38 -3.87 14.03
N SER A 44 0.31 -3.58 13.32
CA SER A 44 -1.05 -4.08 13.57
C SER A 44 -1.26 -5.46 12.95
N GLN A 45 -2.34 -6.12 13.34
CA GLN A 45 -2.74 -7.40 12.71
C GLN A 45 -3.25 -7.21 11.27
N PHE A 46 -3.49 -5.99 10.86
CA PHE A 46 -4.02 -5.67 9.54
C PHE A 46 -2.90 -5.62 8.48
N ALA A 47 -2.85 -6.65 7.65
CA ALA A 47 -1.78 -6.84 6.67
C ALA A 47 -1.61 -5.66 5.70
N MET A 48 -2.70 -4.94 5.36
CA MET A 48 -2.63 -3.76 4.48
C MET A 48 -1.81 -2.60 5.07
N LEU A 49 -1.66 -2.55 6.40
CA LEU A 49 -0.91 -1.51 7.09
C LEU A 49 0.54 -1.93 7.40
N ASN A 50 0.93 -3.12 6.97
CA ASN A 50 2.26 -3.68 7.20
C ASN A 50 2.93 -3.94 5.86
N ASN A 51 3.53 -2.91 5.27
CA ASN A 51 4.05 -2.99 3.91
C ASN A 51 5.54 -2.66 3.86
N ALA A 52 6.24 -3.44 3.04
CA ALA A 52 7.49 -3.03 2.44
C ALA A 52 7.26 -2.81 0.93
N LEU A 53 7.76 -1.73 0.39
CA LEU A 53 7.70 -1.41 -1.02
C LEU A 53 9.11 -1.42 -1.62
N LEU A 54 9.30 -2.20 -2.67
CA LEU A 54 10.52 -2.21 -3.47
C LEU A 54 10.16 -1.77 -4.89
N TYR A 55 10.86 -0.77 -5.40
CA TYR A 55 10.58 -0.15 -6.71
C TYR A 55 11.82 0.00 -7.60
N THR A 56 12.86 -0.79 -7.32
CA THR A 56 14.09 -0.86 -8.12
C THR A 56 14.49 -2.29 -8.43
N SER A 57 15.21 -2.49 -9.54
CA SER A 57 15.79 -3.79 -9.90
C SER A 57 17.16 -4.06 -9.26
N ARG A 58 17.68 -3.15 -8.44
CA ARG A 58 18.98 -3.30 -7.78
C ARG A 58 18.93 -4.39 -6.72
N LYS A 59 19.85 -5.34 -6.81
CA LYS A 59 19.96 -6.47 -5.85
C LYS A 59 20.36 -5.99 -4.46
N GLU A 60 21.18 -4.94 -4.39
CA GLU A 60 21.62 -4.31 -3.15
C GLU A 60 20.44 -3.75 -2.36
N ALA A 61 19.51 -3.10 -3.06
CA ALA A 61 18.29 -2.55 -2.44
C ALA A 61 17.39 -3.66 -1.87
N LEU A 62 17.26 -4.79 -2.55
CA LEU A 62 16.56 -5.95 -2.01
C LEU A 62 17.26 -6.48 -0.74
N ALA A 63 18.59 -6.62 -0.77
CA ALA A 63 19.34 -7.10 0.37
C ALA A 63 19.24 -6.18 1.59
N GLU A 64 19.33 -4.85 1.38
CA GLU A 64 19.13 -3.85 2.42
C GLU A 64 17.71 -3.90 3.01
N LEU A 65 16.69 -4.02 2.15
CA LEU A 65 15.31 -4.13 2.57
C LEU A 65 15.11 -5.36 3.45
N LEU A 66 15.59 -6.53 3.02
CA LEU A 66 15.45 -7.79 3.77
C LEU A 66 16.16 -7.73 5.12
N ALA A 67 17.39 -7.21 5.17
CA ALA A 67 18.13 -7.01 6.42
C ALA A 67 17.39 -6.05 7.36
N THR A 68 16.76 -4.99 6.81
CA THR A 68 15.99 -4.03 7.61
C THR A 68 14.70 -4.66 8.13
N ILE A 69 14.03 -5.50 7.36
CA ILE A 69 12.85 -6.27 7.81
C ILE A 69 13.24 -7.18 8.98
N GLU A 70 14.35 -7.90 8.87
CA GLU A 70 14.85 -8.80 9.91
C GLU A 70 15.15 -8.06 11.20
N VAL A 71 15.91 -6.96 11.14
CA VAL A 71 16.26 -6.13 12.32
C VAL A 71 15.02 -5.54 12.99
N ASN A 72 14.07 -5.05 12.23
CA ASN A 72 12.87 -4.43 12.77
C ASN A 72 11.81 -5.46 13.19
N GLN A 73 11.99 -6.74 12.85
CA GLN A 73 10.98 -7.78 13.04
C GLN A 73 9.60 -7.34 12.47
N ALA A 74 9.65 -6.52 11.44
CA ALA A 74 8.44 -6.00 10.84
C ALA A 74 7.84 -7.09 9.94
N PRO A 75 6.62 -7.56 10.24
CA PRO A 75 5.93 -8.50 9.37
C PRO A 75 5.61 -7.76 8.08
N ALA A 76 6.38 -8.02 7.03
CA ALA A 76 6.20 -7.29 5.80
C ALA A 76 5.73 -8.20 4.68
N GLY A 77 4.55 -7.91 4.18
CA GLY A 77 4.29 -8.21 2.79
C GLY A 77 5.16 -7.28 1.94
N ILE A 78 5.98 -7.84 1.07
CA ILE A 78 6.80 -7.06 0.14
C ILE A 78 5.99 -6.81 -1.13
N ARG A 79 5.78 -5.55 -1.46
CA ARG A 79 5.16 -5.13 -2.73
C ARG A 79 6.26 -4.80 -3.72
N LEU A 80 6.27 -5.52 -4.83
CA LEU A 80 7.18 -5.26 -5.94
C LEU A 80 6.50 -4.34 -6.94
N ALA A 81 7.09 -3.19 -7.21
CA ALA A 81 6.54 -2.22 -8.14
C ALA A 81 7.51 -1.92 -9.30
N GLY A 82 6.96 -1.87 -10.51
CA GLY A 82 7.74 -1.54 -11.69
C GLY A 82 8.93 -2.49 -11.92
N PRO A 83 10.19 -1.98 -12.01
CA PRO A 83 11.36 -2.81 -12.28
C PRO A 83 11.68 -3.82 -11.16
N ALA A 84 11.13 -3.65 -9.95
CA ALA A 84 11.37 -4.57 -8.85
C ALA A 84 10.77 -5.98 -9.07
N VAL A 85 9.84 -6.13 -10.02
CA VAL A 85 9.22 -7.43 -10.34
C VAL A 85 10.26 -8.51 -10.71
N VAL A 86 11.45 -8.12 -11.17
CA VAL A 86 12.55 -9.06 -11.45
C VAL A 86 13.00 -9.85 -10.20
N HIS A 87 12.68 -9.37 -9.00
CA HIS A 87 13.06 -10.04 -7.74
C HIS A 87 12.08 -11.14 -7.30
N THR A 88 10.99 -11.38 -8.05
CA THR A 88 9.98 -12.40 -7.68
C THR A 88 10.58 -13.78 -7.43
N THR A 89 11.47 -14.22 -8.31
CA THR A 89 12.13 -15.55 -8.17
C THR A 89 13.01 -15.61 -6.92
N ALA A 90 13.84 -14.59 -6.69
CA ALA A 90 14.72 -14.55 -5.52
C ALA A 90 13.92 -14.54 -4.20
N LEU A 91 12.80 -13.83 -4.16
CA LEU A 91 11.91 -13.83 -2.99
C LEU A 91 11.23 -15.20 -2.80
N ALA A 92 10.83 -15.87 -3.88
CA ALA A 92 10.26 -17.21 -3.78
C ALA A 92 11.28 -18.23 -3.22
N GLU A 93 12.55 -18.15 -3.62
CA GLU A 93 13.64 -18.95 -3.07
C GLU A 93 13.89 -18.73 -1.57
N LEU A 94 13.55 -17.52 -1.09
CA LEU A 94 13.58 -17.16 0.33
C LEU A 94 12.31 -17.54 1.11
N GLY A 95 11.35 -18.21 0.46
CA GLY A 95 10.12 -18.68 1.09
C GLY A 95 8.95 -17.71 1.05
N TYR A 96 9.07 -16.60 0.34
CA TYR A 96 7.92 -15.68 0.15
C TYR A 96 6.92 -16.28 -0.83
N THR A 97 5.63 -16.16 -0.51
CA THR A 97 4.55 -16.59 -1.41
C THR A 97 4.07 -15.42 -2.25
N ASN A 98 3.97 -15.62 -3.56
CA ASN A 98 3.39 -14.61 -4.45
C ASN A 98 1.85 -14.67 -4.40
N HIS A 99 1.21 -13.65 -3.89
CA HIS A 99 -0.25 -13.51 -3.81
C HIS A 99 -0.86 -12.80 -5.03
N GLY A 100 -0.09 -12.62 -6.10
CA GLY A 100 -0.53 -11.93 -7.30
C GLY A 100 -0.29 -10.41 -7.24
N GLY A 101 -0.84 -9.69 -8.20
CA GLY A 101 -0.68 -8.24 -8.35
C GLY A 101 -2.00 -7.49 -8.24
N ALA A 102 -1.97 -6.35 -7.57
CA ALA A 102 -3.07 -5.39 -7.63
C ALA A 102 -2.75 -4.34 -8.71
N PRO A 103 -3.61 -4.14 -9.70
CA PRO A 103 -3.42 -3.07 -10.65
C PRO A 103 -3.62 -1.72 -9.98
N PHE A 104 -2.72 -0.78 -10.24
CA PHE A 104 -2.96 0.62 -9.92
C PHE A 104 -3.80 1.25 -11.04
N MET A 105 -4.91 1.86 -10.65
CA MET A 105 -5.70 2.69 -11.55
C MET A 105 -5.36 4.16 -11.28
N LEU A 106 -4.90 4.86 -12.32
CA LEU A 106 -4.67 6.30 -12.28
C LEU A 106 -5.87 6.99 -12.93
N TRP A 107 -6.48 7.89 -12.18
CA TRP A 107 -7.46 8.81 -12.72
C TRP A 107 -6.80 10.15 -13.02
N SER A 108 -6.96 10.65 -14.24
CA SER A 108 -6.53 11.98 -14.62
C SER A 108 -7.66 12.97 -14.38
N ALA A 109 -7.36 14.11 -13.79
CA ALA A 109 -8.33 15.20 -13.60
C ALA A 109 -8.90 15.73 -14.94
N ASP A 110 -8.19 15.49 -16.04
CA ASP A 110 -8.65 15.84 -17.39
C ASP A 110 -9.68 14.83 -17.95
N THR A 111 -9.88 13.72 -17.25
CA THR A 111 -10.88 12.72 -17.63
C THR A 111 -12.23 13.15 -17.11
N SER A 112 -13.09 13.64 -18.00
CA SER A 112 -14.48 13.94 -17.67
C SER A 112 -15.20 12.67 -17.20
N VAL A 113 -15.81 12.75 -16.02
CA VAL A 113 -16.71 11.71 -15.49
C VAL A 113 -18.17 12.06 -15.80
N ASP A 114 -18.42 12.65 -16.95
CA ASP A 114 -19.70 13.31 -17.29
C ASP A 114 -20.91 12.37 -17.37
N ASN A 115 -20.75 11.06 -17.19
CA ASN A 115 -21.83 10.10 -17.34
C ASN A 115 -21.95 9.09 -16.20
N PHE A 116 -21.59 9.47 -14.97
CA PHE A 116 -21.84 8.60 -13.83
C PHE A 116 -23.30 8.77 -13.37
N THR A 117 -24.15 7.82 -13.78
CA THR A 117 -25.53 7.76 -13.30
C THR A 117 -25.60 6.82 -12.11
N LEU A 118 -25.96 7.33 -10.95
CA LEU A 118 -26.24 6.50 -9.79
C LEU A 118 -27.48 5.62 -10.06
N ARG A 119 -27.45 4.39 -9.54
CA ARG A 119 -28.64 3.55 -9.47
C ARG A 119 -29.73 4.25 -8.66
N ASP A 120 -30.97 4.05 -9.04
CA ASP A 120 -32.10 4.56 -8.28
C ASP A 120 -32.01 4.14 -6.80
N GLY A 121 -32.22 5.09 -5.92
CA GLY A 121 -32.12 4.87 -4.49
C GLY A 121 -30.71 4.97 -3.88
N LEU A 122 -29.66 5.18 -4.69
CA LEU A 122 -28.32 5.46 -4.20
C LEU A 122 -28.03 6.95 -4.22
N SER A 123 -27.26 7.40 -3.23
CA SER A 123 -26.74 8.77 -3.16
C SER A 123 -25.26 8.76 -2.75
N ILE A 124 -24.51 9.71 -3.27
CA ILE A 124 -23.12 9.95 -2.84
C ILE A 124 -23.11 11.27 -2.06
N ARG A 125 -22.54 11.24 -0.86
CA ARG A 125 -22.29 12.44 -0.08
C ARG A 125 -20.90 12.41 0.56
N ARG A 126 -20.39 13.56 0.92
CA ARG A 126 -19.19 13.64 1.73
C ARG A 126 -19.46 13.08 3.13
N LEU A 127 -18.52 12.27 3.63
CA LEU A 127 -18.56 11.82 5.02
C LEU A 127 -18.36 13.02 5.98
N VAL A 128 -19.03 12.95 7.12
CA VAL A 128 -18.86 13.88 8.24
C VAL A 128 -18.39 13.11 9.47
N PRO A 129 -17.80 13.77 10.49
CA PRO A 129 -17.24 13.08 11.66
C PRO A 129 -18.21 12.12 12.37
N THR A 130 -19.50 12.39 12.33
CA THR A 130 -20.55 11.53 12.91
C THR A 130 -20.77 10.21 12.15
N ASP A 131 -20.17 10.06 10.98
CA ASP A 131 -20.25 8.82 10.22
C ASP A 131 -19.17 7.80 10.63
N SER A 132 -18.24 8.16 11.52
CA SER A 132 -17.09 7.34 11.88
C SER A 132 -17.49 5.96 12.41
N ASP A 133 -18.52 5.87 13.24
CA ASP A 133 -18.95 4.58 13.81
C ASP A 133 -19.50 3.65 12.73
N VAL A 134 -20.28 4.18 11.79
CA VAL A 134 -20.80 3.40 10.66
C VAL A 134 -19.67 2.95 9.75
N MET A 135 -18.68 3.81 9.49
CA MET A 135 -17.51 3.45 8.69
C MET A 135 -16.67 2.37 9.38
N ASN A 136 -16.43 2.51 10.68
CA ASN A 136 -15.69 1.50 11.46
C ASN A 136 -16.40 0.15 11.44
N GLN A 137 -17.74 0.14 11.55
CA GLN A 137 -18.51 -1.09 11.44
C GLN A 137 -18.39 -1.73 10.05
N ILE A 138 -18.48 -0.93 8.98
CA ILE A 138 -18.30 -1.43 7.61
C ILE A 138 -16.89 -2.03 7.44
N TYR A 139 -15.84 -1.36 7.93
CA TYR A 139 -14.48 -1.89 7.88
C TYR A 139 -14.32 -3.17 8.69
N ALA A 140 -14.90 -3.22 9.89
CA ALA A 140 -14.89 -4.43 10.72
C ALA A 140 -15.53 -5.61 9.99
N ASP A 141 -16.70 -5.40 9.39
CA ASP A 141 -17.45 -6.46 8.69
C ASP A 141 -16.74 -6.93 7.41
N VAL A 142 -16.24 -5.97 6.60
CA VAL A 142 -15.61 -6.28 5.30
C VAL A 142 -14.22 -6.90 5.46
N TYR A 143 -13.45 -6.44 6.42
CA TYR A 143 -12.04 -6.85 6.58
C TYR A 143 -11.81 -7.74 7.80
N SER A 144 -12.86 -8.17 8.48
CA SER A 144 -12.79 -8.97 9.73
C SER A 144 -11.90 -8.31 10.78
N MET A 145 -11.99 -6.99 10.90
CA MET A 145 -11.26 -6.19 11.88
C MET A 145 -12.03 -6.13 13.17
N THR A 146 -11.34 -6.19 14.30
CA THR A 146 -11.99 -5.92 15.60
C THR A 146 -12.16 -4.42 15.79
N PRO A 147 -13.26 -3.96 16.44
CA PRO A 147 -13.54 -2.53 16.66
C PRO A 147 -12.48 -1.79 17.50
N GLU A 148 -11.54 -2.51 18.08
CA GLU A 148 -10.50 -1.97 18.99
C GLU A 148 -9.19 -1.57 18.29
N MET A 149 -9.18 -1.52 16.96
CA MET A 149 -8.00 -1.12 16.19
C MET A 149 -8.06 0.32 15.72
#